data_1fda423a08e5060544a65e40a3cc3842
#
_entry.id   1fda423a08e5060544a65e40a3cc3842
#
_cell.length_a   1.000
_cell.length_b   1.000
_cell.length_c   1.000
_cell.angle_alpha   90.00
_cell.angle_beta   90.00
_cell.angle_gamma   90.00
#
_symmetry.space_group_name_H-M   'P 1'
#
loop_
_entity.id
_entity.type
_entity.pdbx_description
1 polymer ?
#
loop_
_entity_poly.entity_id
_entity_poly.type
_entity_poly.pdbx_seq_one_letter_code
_entity_poly.pdbx_strand_id
1 'polypeptide(L)'
;MRGRADEPGGEGTAVTAVAVGGSLARRPGLPRFLTSEHPLPWLLPTTAMMVVFGVYPLLYAIWLSLHKRNPVTRLSPFNPTWNWAKLFSDERVWGAIGHTFLYTAVAIVIELVLGMLIALLLDSDRRGYGLLRALMTLPLVVPPAVTGMMFLLMLDGSFGVLSRGLYATGLLSPETPILARASTAFFGVLLADIWQWTPFMVLIMLAGLRALPKDPFEAAAIDGASATQAFFRLTLPLMSRIIALAVLIRGVDLFRIYDYVKVMTDSGPGTATETLTAYAGTIYFKNADFPYASTVALLTLILLIVTANLFIKIFRVRF
;
A
#
# COMPACT_ATOMS: atom_id res chain seq x y z
N MET A 1 27.37 -43.85 72.77
CA MET A 1 27.13 -43.04 73.95
C MET A 1 26.07 -42.02 73.58
N ARG A 2 24.83 -42.23 73.98
CA ARG A 2 24.13 -41.61 75.11
C ARG A 2 24.14 -40.12 74.95
N GLY A 3 23.01 -39.38 74.90
CA GLY A 3 21.64 -39.56 75.39
C GLY A 3 20.87 -38.36 74.89
N ARG A 4 19.65 -38.46 74.53
CA ARG A 4 18.44 -38.37 75.34
C ARG A 4 18.19 -37.00 76.00
N ALA A 5 17.10 -36.42 75.63
CA ALA A 5 15.98 -35.80 76.33
C ALA A 5 16.01 -34.26 76.22
N ASP A 6 14.96 -33.46 76.09
CA ASP A 6 13.55 -33.61 76.48
C ASP A 6 12.73 -32.56 75.74
N GLU A 7 11.50 -32.86 75.46
CA GLU A 7 10.43 -31.86 75.26
C GLU A 7 10.11 -31.18 76.60
N PRO A 8 9.46 -30.01 76.70
CA PRO A 8 8.03 -29.95 76.47
C PRO A 8 7.45 -28.61 75.99
N GLY A 9 6.27 -28.74 75.50
CA GLY A 9 5.11 -27.92 75.96
C GLY A 9 4.83 -26.63 75.23
N GLY A 10 3.76 -26.66 74.53
CA GLY A 10 2.54 -25.99 74.88
C GLY A 10 2.26 -24.68 74.18
N GLU A 11 1.17 -24.68 73.70
CA GLU A 11 0.15 -23.67 73.57
C GLU A 11 -0.33 -23.39 72.14
N GLY A 12 -1.41 -24.02 71.85
CA GLY A 12 -2.22 -23.72 70.66
C GLY A 12 -2.87 -22.36 70.74
N THR A 13 -2.61 -21.54 69.76
CA THR A 13 -3.51 -20.43 69.43
C THR A 13 -4.31 -20.84 68.21
N ALA A 14 -5.53 -21.29 68.50
CA ALA A 14 -6.59 -21.46 67.48
C ALA A 14 -6.90 -20.09 66.90
N VAL A 15 -6.41 -19.82 65.67
CA VAL A 15 -6.90 -18.70 64.88
C VAL A 15 -8.25 -19.09 64.32
N THR A 16 -9.28 -18.55 64.94
CA THR A 16 -10.66 -18.64 64.53
C THR A 16 -10.79 -18.02 63.12
N ALA A 17 -10.95 -18.87 62.11
CA ALA A 17 -11.32 -18.43 60.76
C ALA A 17 -12.75 -17.86 60.83
N VAL A 18 -12.84 -16.54 60.81
CA VAL A 18 -14.10 -15.83 60.61
C VAL A 18 -14.52 -16.06 59.15
N ALA A 19 -15.44 -16.98 58.96
CA ALA A 19 -16.11 -17.15 57.68
C ALA A 19 -16.98 -15.92 57.44
N VAL A 20 -16.48 -14.94 56.69
CA VAL A 20 -17.30 -13.87 56.14
C VAL A 20 -18.08 -14.48 54.96
N GLY A 21 -19.23 -15.10 55.28
CA GLY A 21 -20.25 -15.49 54.35
C GLY A 21 -20.96 -14.29 53.76
N GLY A 22 -20.25 -13.54 52.89
CA GLY A 22 -20.86 -12.55 52.04
C GLY A 22 -21.51 -13.28 50.88
N SER A 23 -22.83 -13.45 50.90
CA SER A 23 -23.61 -13.85 49.71
C SER A 23 -23.36 -12.81 48.59
N LEU A 24 -22.42 -13.09 47.71
CA LEU A 24 -22.29 -12.37 46.46
C LEU A 24 -23.61 -12.52 45.70
N ALA A 25 -24.48 -11.51 45.81
CA ALA A 25 -25.66 -11.36 45.01
C ALA A 25 -25.22 -11.62 43.56
N ARG A 26 -25.76 -12.69 42.96
CA ARG A 26 -25.58 -13.00 41.54
C ARG A 26 -26.06 -11.79 40.75
N ARG A 27 -25.13 -10.96 40.32
CA ARG A 27 -25.41 -9.94 39.28
C ARG A 27 -26.00 -10.69 38.10
N PRO A 28 -27.13 -10.21 37.51
CA PRO A 28 -27.70 -10.82 36.32
C PRO A 28 -26.58 -10.97 35.30
N GLY A 29 -26.27 -12.24 34.97
CA GLY A 29 -25.08 -12.55 34.17
C GLY A 29 -25.22 -11.92 32.81
N LEU A 30 -24.31 -11.06 32.48
CA LEU A 30 -24.02 -10.71 31.08
C LEU A 30 -23.98 -12.01 30.28
N PRO A 31 -24.65 -12.07 29.11
CA PRO A 31 -24.61 -13.24 28.28
C PRO A 31 -23.16 -13.68 28.08
N ARG A 32 -22.90 -14.97 28.13
CA ARG A 32 -21.54 -15.58 28.10
C ARG A 32 -20.62 -15.03 27.01
N PHE A 33 -21.16 -14.51 25.91
CA PHE A 33 -20.40 -13.88 24.81
C PHE A 33 -19.87 -12.47 25.15
N LEU A 34 -20.28 -11.86 26.29
CA LEU A 34 -19.79 -10.57 26.78
C LEU A 34 -18.84 -10.69 27.99
N THR A 35 -18.46 -11.91 28.37
CA THR A 35 -17.50 -12.11 29.44
C THR A 35 -16.07 -11.93 28.94
N SER A 36 -15.15 -11.49 29.82
CA SER A 36 -13.74 -11.24 29.49
C SER A 36 -12.97 -12.44 28.92
N GLU A 37 -13.53 -13.64 29.08
CA GLU A 37 -12.96 -14.88 28.54
C GLU A 37 -13.25 -15.10 27.03
N HIS A 38 -14.19 -14.32 26.45
CA HIS A 38 -14.47 -14.38 25.02
C HIS A 38 -13.74 -13.26 24.28
N PRO A 39 -13.17 -13.51 23.09
CA PRO A 39 -12.50 -12.50 22.27
C PRO A 39 -13.43 -11.40 21.75
N LEU A 40 -14.74 -11.68 21.66
CA LEU A 40 -15.75 -10.77 21.10
C LEU A 40 -15.78 -9.36 21.70
N PRO A 41 -15.79 -9.16 23.05
CA PRO A 41 -15.81 -7.82 23.64
C PRO A 41 -14.58 -6.98 23.25
N TRP A 42 -13.42 -7.63 23.08
CA TRP A 42 -12.18 -6.99 22.71
C TRP A 42 -12.09 -6.66 21.21
N LEU A 43 -12.69 -7.50 20.38
CA LEU A 43 -12.73 -7.30 18.93
C LEU A 43 -13.84 -6.33 18.50
N LEU A 44 -14.88 -6.17 19.29
CA LEU A 44 -16.08 -5.40 18.94
C LEU A 44 -15.78 -3.93 18.61
N PRO A 45 -14.97 -3.17 19.36
CA PRO A 45 -14.65 -1.79 19.02
C PRO A 45 -13.93 -1.68 17.68
N THR A 46 -12.94 -2.54 17.45
CA THR A 46 -12.18 -2.55 16.19
C THR A 46 -13.06 -2.97 15.01
N THR A 47 -13.88 -4.01 15.19
CA THR A 47 -14.81 -4.47 14.15
C THR A 47 -15.87 -3.40 13.86
N ALA A 48 -16.41 -2.74 14.87
CA ALA A 48 -17.35 -1.64 14.68
C ALA A 48 -16.73 -0.49 13.88
N MET A 49 -15.48 -0.09 14.21
CA MET A 49 -14.76 0.90 13.42
C MET A 49 -14.55 0.47 11.97
N MET A 50 -14.15 -0.78 11.73
CA MET A 50 -14.00 -1.31 10.37
C MET A 50 -15.31 -1.28 9.59
N VAL A 51 -16.44 -1.61 10.22
CA VAL A 51 -17.76 -1.54 9.57
C VAL A 51 -18.14 -0.10 9.26
N VAL A 52 -18.00 0.81 10.23
CA VAL A 52 -18.38 2.22 10.04
C VAL A 52 -17.52 2.91 8.99
N PHE A 53 -16.20 2.75 9.03
CA PHE A 53 -15.30 3.48 8.12
C PHE A 53 -14.95 2.73 6.84
N GLY A 54 -15.12 1.42 6.78
CA GLY A 54 -14.84 0.60 5.61
C GLY A 54 -16.11 0.23 4.83
N VAL A 55 -17.06 -0.42 5.51
CA VAL A 55 -18.24 -0.99 4.84
C VAL A 55 -19.27 0.10 4.51
N TYR A 56 -19.54 1.02 5.45
CA TYR A 56 -20.56 2.06 5.23
C TYR A 56 -20.23 2.97 4.02
N PRO A 57 -19.00 3.53 3.85
CA PRO A 57 -18.68 4.33 2.68
C PRO A 57 -18.77 3.55 1.36
N LEU A 58 -18.41 2.25 1.38
CA LEU A 58 -18.56 1.39 0.21
C LEU A 58 -20.05 1.20 -0.17
N LEU A 59 -20.90 0.87 0.79
CA LEU A 59 -22.34 0.74 0.54
C LEU A 59 -22.94 2.05 0.07
N TYR A 60 -22.52 3.17 0.64
CA TYR A 60 -22.95 4.50 0.21
C TYR A 60 -22.50 4.83 -1.22
N ALA A 61 -21.27 4.47 -1.61
CA ALA A 61 -20.80 4.62 -2.98
C ALA A 61 -21.61 3.76 -3.97
N ILE A 62 -21.94 2.50 -3.58
CA ILE A 62 -22.83 1.64 -4.36
C ILE A 62 -24.21 2.29 -4.51
N TRP A 63 -24.78 2.77 -3.41
CA TRP A 63 -26.06 3.44 -3.43
C TRP A 63 -26.06 4.65 -4.33
N LEU A 64 -25.03 5.54 -4.25
CA LEU A 64 -24.88 6.69 -5.12
C LEU A 64 -24.78 6.28 -6.60
N SER A 65 -24.03 5.24 -6.93
CA SER A 65 -23.82 4.79 -8.31
C SER A 65 -25.12 4.38 -9.02
N LEU A 66 -26.13 4.00 -8.24
CA LEU A 66 -27.47 3.59 -8.73
C LEU A 66 -28.45 4.77 -8.87
N HIS A 67 -28.00 6.00 -8.62
CA HIS A 67 -28.83 7.19 -8.70
C HIS A 67 -28.33 8.11 -9.81
N LYS A 68 -29.26 8.70 -10.58
CA LYS A 68 -28.93 9.68 -11.62
C LYS A 68 -28.75 11.06 -11.00
N ARG A 69 -27.70 11.82 -11.38
CA ARG A 69 -27.53 13.20 -10.92
C ARG A 69 -28.69 14.09 -11.34
N ASN A 70 -29.24 14.86 -10.39
CA ASN A 70 -30.10 16.00 -10.66
C ASN A 70 -29.31 17.30 -10.40
N PRO A 71 -29.01 18.12 -11.39
CA PRO A 71 -28.22 19.35 -11.20
C PRO A 71 -28.88 20.36 -10.24
N VAL A 72 -30.22 20.28 -10.06
CA VAL A 72 -30.97 21.25 -9.23
C VAL A 72 -31.08 20.78 -7.78
N THR A 73 -31.47 19.51 -7.55
CA THR A 73 -31.81 19.01 -6.21
C THR A 73 -30.70 18.22 -5.53
N ARG A 74 -29.56 17.97 -6.22
CA ARG A 74 -28.43 17.10 -5.79
C ARG A 74 -28.79 15.65 -5.49
N LEU A 75 -30.09 15.32 -5.35
CA LEU A 75 -30.64 13.98 -5.19
C LEU A 75 -31.40 13.60 -6.45
N SER A 76 -31.20 12.42 -6.93
CA SER A 76 -31.65 11.96 -8.22
C SER A 76 -32.58 10.79 -8.09
N PRO A 77 -33.51 10.60 -9.05
CA PRO A 77 -34.31 9.38 -9.07
C PRO A 77 -33.41 8.15 -9.19
N PHE A 78 -33.84 7.07 -8.58
CA PHE A 78 -33.19 5.77 -8.71
C PHE A 78 -33.18 5.35 -10.19
N ASN A 79 -31.99 5.20 -10.76
CA ASN A 79 -31.78 4.73 -12.12
C ASN A 79 -30.48 3.91 -12.17
N PRO A 80 -30.54 2.61 -11.92
CA PRO A 80 -29.38 1.78 -11.70
C PRO A 80 -28.49 1.60 -12.95
N THR A 81 -29.03 1.85 -14.14
CA THR A 81 -28.31 1.64 -15.40
C THR A 81 -27.66 2.89 -15.93
N TRP A 82 -28.11 4.09 -15.55
CA TRP A 82 -27.71 5.36 -16.17
C TRP A 82 -26.20 5.61 -16.10
N ASN A 83 -25.60 5.59 -14.91
CA ASN A 83 -24.18 5.88 -14.74
C ASN A 83 -23.31 4.80 -15.34
N TRP A 84 -23.72 3.54 -15.23
CA TRP A 84 -23.02 2.40 -15.80
C TRP A 84 -23.07 2.41 -17.34
N ALA A 85 -24.22 2.76 -17.95
CA ALA A 85 -24.31 2.94 -19.41
C ALA A 85 -23.42 4.10 -19.88
N LYS A 86 -23.47 5.24 -19.17
CA LYS A 86 -22.61 6.40 -19.44
C LYS A 86 -21.13 6.02 -19.37
N LEU A 87 -20.72 5.24 -18.39
CA LEU A 87 -19.33 4.79 -18.20
C LEU A 87 -18.79 4.05 -19.43
N PHE A 88 -19.57 3.18 -20.03
CA PHE A 88 -19.13 2.44 -21.25
C PHE A 88 -18.99 3.32 -22.49
N SER A 89 -19.71 4.45 -22.55
CA SER A 89 -19.62 5.41 -23.65
C SER A 89 -18.64 6.56 -23.41
N ASP A 90 -18.05 6.65 -22.23
CA ASP A 90 -17.12 7.70 -21.84
C ASP A 90 -15.68 7.34 -22.27
N GLU A 91 -15.24 7.92 -23.38
CA GLU A 91 -13.87 7.72 -23.92
C GLU A 91 -12.79 8.10 -22.89
N ARG A 92 -13.07 9.06 -22.01
CA ARG A 92 -12.13 9.48 -20.98
C ARG A 92 -11.89 8.39 -19.90
N VAL A 93 -12.91 7.60 -19.60
CA VAL A 93 -12.78 6.41 -18.72
C VAL A 93 -11.82 5.40 -19.34
N TRP A 94 -11.97 5.11 -20.65
CA TRP A 94 -11.10 4.16 -21.32
C TRP A 94 -9.65 4.63 -21.41
N GLY A 95 -9.45 5.93 -21.66
CA GLY A 95 -8.12 6.54 -21.58
C GLY A 95 -7.51 6.43 -20.18
N ALA A 96 -8.29 6.74 -19.14
CA ALA A 96 -7.84 6.65 -17.75
C ALA A 96 -7.54 5.20 -17.31
N ILE A 97 -8.29 4.21 -17.81
CA ILE A 97 -7.96 2.78 -17.62
C ILE A 97 -6.58 2.49 -18.21
N GLY A 98 -6.36 2.87 -19.47
CA GLY A 98 -5.07 2.67 -20.15
C GLY A 98 -3.90 3.28 -19.39
N HIS A 99 -4.05 4.54 -18.95
CA HIS A 99 -3.03 5.24 -18.15
C HIS A 99 -2.78 4.58 -16.80
N THR A 100 -3.83 4.11 -16.10
CA THR A 100 -3.68 3.42 -14.82
C THR A 100 -2.89 2.13 -14.97
N PHE A 101 -3.21 1.30 -15.96
CA PHE A 101 -2.47 0.06 -16.20
C PHE A 101 -1.03 0.32 -16.66
N LEU A 102 -0.84 1.26 -17.58
CA LEU A 102 0.50 1.62 -18.07
C LEU A 102 1.37 2.14 -16.93
N TYR A 103 0.82 3.07 -16.13
CA TYR A 103 1.53 3.64 -14.99
C TYR A 103 1.94 2.55 -14.00
N THR A 104 0.98 1.72 -13.61
CA THR A 104 1.21 0.60 -12.68
C THR A 104 2.27 -0.36 -13.19
N ALA A 105 2.19 -0.76 -14.45
CA ALA A 105 3.14 -1.70 -15.03
C ALA A 105 4.57 -1.12 -15.10
N VAL A 106 4.71 0.12 -15.57
CA VAL A 106 6.01 0.78 -15.70
C VAL A 106 6.63 1.06 -14.32
N ALA A 107 5.85 1.57 -13.36
CA ALA A 107 6.32 1.82 -12.01
C ALA A 107 6.82 0.54 -11.33
N ILE A 108 6.02 -0.53 -11.34
CA ILE A 108 6.38 -1.81 -10.72
C ILE A 108 7.68 -2.36 -11.31
N VAL A 109 7.81 -2.36 -12.64
CA VAL A 109 9.01 -2.91 -13.30
C VAL A 109 10.26 -2.12 -12.87
N ILE A 110 10.20 -0.80 -12.92
CA ILE A 110 11.35 0.05 -12.56
C ILE A 110 11.67 -0.10 -11.06
N GLU A 111 10.68 0.00 -10.20
CA GLU A 111 10.87 -0.12 -8.75
C GLU A 111 11.39 -1.51 -8.35
N LEU A 112 10.89 -2.58 -8.96
CA LEU A 112 11.36 -3.93 -8.70
C LEU A 112 12.82 -4.12 -9.13
N VAL A 113 13.18 -3.64 -10.33
CA VAL A 113 14.56 -3.72 -10.83
C VAL A 113 15.50 -2.90 -9.96
N LEU A 114 15.18 -1.63 -9.68
CA LEU A 114 15.99 -0.77 -8.81
C LEU A 114 16.04 -1.34 -7.39
N GLY A 115 14.90 -1.77 -6.85
CA GLY A 115 14.80 -2.37 -5.52
C GLY A 115 15.69 -3.60 -5.37
N MET A 116 15.66 -4.50 -6.36
CA MET A 116 16.51 -5.70 -6.36
C MET A 116 17.99 -5.35 -6.49
N LEU A 117 18.36 -4.46 -7.43
CA LEU A 117 19.77 -4.05 -7.63
C LEU A 117 20.34 -3.41 -6.36
N ILE A 118 19.62 -2.48 -5.76
CA ILE A 118 20.06 -1.81 -4.54
C ILE A 118 20.08 -2.80 -3.36
N ALA A 119 19.10 -3.70 -3.25
CA ALA A 119 19.09 -4.72 -2.22
C ALA A 119 20.32 -5.63 -2.30
N LEU A 120 20.70 -6.08 -3.50
CA LEU A 120 21.92 -6.87 -3.73
C LEU A 120 23.19 -6.11 -3.34
N LEU A 121 23.26 -4.81 -3.62
CA LEU A 121 24.38 -3.97 -3.21
C LEU A 121 24.47 -3.80 -1.69
N LEU A 122 23.31 -3.71 -1.03
CA LEU A 122 23.21 -3.53 0.42
C LEU A 122 23.15 -4.85 1.21
N ASP A 123 23.14 -5.98 0.53
CA ASP A 123 23.13 -7.31 1.16
C ASP A 123 24.55 -7.70 1.61
N SER A 124 25.16 -6.85 2.42
CA SER A 124 26.43 -7.12 3.07
C SER A 124 26.47 -6.37 4.40
N ASP A 125 27.27 -6.87 5.34
CA ASP A 125 27.43 -6.27 6.67
C ASP A 125 28.62 -5.31 6.73
N ARG A 126 28.94 -4.64 5.61
CA ARG A 126 29.99 -3.63 5.57
C ARG A 126 29.66 -2.45 6.48
N ARG A 127 30.69 -1.88 7.09
CA ARG A 127 30.55 -0.67 7.93
C ARG A 127 29.89 0.45 7.13
N GLY A 128 28.86 1.10 7.69
CA GLY A 128 28.12 2.19 7.05
C GLY A 128 26.84 1.78 6.31
N TYR A 129 26.66 0.51 5.93
CA TYR A 129 25.45 0.06 5.22
C TYR A 129 24.18 0.17 6.06
N GLY A 130 24.28 0.05 7.37
CA GLY A 130 23.15 0.29 8.29
C GLY A 130 22.63 1.73 8.18
N LEU A 131 23.55 2.70 8.12
CA LEU A 131 23.21 4.11 7.93
C LEU A 131 22.59 4.35 6.54
N LEU A 132 23.16 3.77 5.49
CA LEU A 132 22.60 3.89 4.12
C LEU A 132 21.18 3.34 4.05
N ARG A 133 20.92 2.16 4.67
CA ARG A 133 19.57 1.60 4.77
C ARG A 133 18.61 2.55 5.49
N ALA A 134 19.05 3.15 6.61
CA ALA A 134 18.23 4.12 7.34
C ALA A 134 17.95 5.38 6.53
N LEU A 135 18.94 5.94 5.85
CA LEU A 135 18.77 7.12 5.00
C LEU A 135 17.86 6.85 3.81
N MET A 136 17.96 5.66 3.21
CA MET A 136 17.07 5.26 2.11
C MET A 136 15.60 5.17 2.50
N THR A 137 15.26 4.99 3.78
CA THR A 137 13.85 4.93 4.20
C THR A 137 13.22 6.31 4.39
N LEU A 138 14.01 7.40 4.39
CA LEU A 138 13.49 8.76 4.59
C LEU A 138 12.40 9.17 3.58
N PRO A 139 12.49 8.84 2.28
CA PRO A 139 11.42 9.17 1.34
C PRO A 139 10.06 8.60 1.73
N LEU A 140 10.01 7.41 2.36
CA LEU A 140 8.76 6.77 2.75
C LEU A 140 8.00 7.52 3.86
N VAL A 141 8.68 8.37 4.63
CA VAL A 141 8.07 9.16 5.71
C VAL A 141 7.37 10.41 5.15
N VAL A 142 7.78 10.86 3.95
CA VAL A 142 7.21 12.06 3.32
C VAL A 142 5.82 11.74 2.79
N PRO A 143 4.78 12.55 3.09
CA PRO A 143 3.46 12.35 2.48
C PRO A 143 3.52 12.46 0.94
N PRO A 144 2.79 11.62 0.18
CA PRO A 144 2.84 11.63 -1.30
C PRO A 144 2.53 12.99 -1.93
N ALA A 145 1.56 13.73 -1.38
CA ALA A 145 1.24 15.07 -1.86
C ALA A 145 2.42 16.05 -1.70
N VAL A 146 3.18 15.95 -0.60
CA VAL A 146 4.37 16.77 -0.36
C VAL A 146 5.49 16.37 -1.33
N THR A 147 5.70 15.08 -1.55
CA THR A 147 6.63 14.60 -2.58
C THR A 147 6.24 15.12 -3.96
N GLY A 148 4.97 15.06 -4.32
CA GLY A 148 4.47 15.65 -5.57
C GLY A 148 4.80 17.15 -5.68
N MET A 149 4.62 17.91 -4.61
CA MET A 149 4.94 19.35 -4.57
C MET A 149 6.46 19.60 -4.69
N MET A 150 7.29 18.79 -4.03
CA MET A 150 8.74 18.85 -4.17
C MET A 150 9.16 18.62 -5.62
N PHE A 151 8.67 17.57 -6.25
CA PHE A 151 9.00 17.25 -7.65
C PHE A 151 8.39 18.25 -8.64
N LEU A 152 7.22 18.82 -8.36
CA LEU A 152 6.68 19.94 -9.15
C LEU A 152 7.66 21.11 -9.22
N LEU A 153 8.24 21.52 -8.08
CA LEU A 153 9.23 22.58 -8.01
C LEU A 153 10.58 22.17 -8.62
N MET A 154 11.02 20.93 -8.40
CA MET A 154 12.29 20.43 -8.95
C MET A 154 12.25 20.27 -10.49
N LEU A 155 11.07 20.00 -11.05
CA LEU A 155 10.82 19.86 -12.48
C LEU A 155 10.29 21.14 -13.14
N ASP A 156 10.21 22.27 -12.41
CA ASP A 156 9.83 23.54 -12.98
C ASP A 156 10.80 23.99 -14.09
N GLY A 157 10.25 24.45 -15.21
CA GLY A 157 11.06 24.81 -16.39
C GLY A 157 12.00 26.00 -16.19
N SER A 158 11.65 26.92 -15.27
CA SER A 158 12.37 28.17 -15.07
C SER A 158 13.49 28.06 -14.03
N PHE A 159 13.22 27.44 -12.89
CA PHE A 159 14.15 27.41 -11.75
C PHE A 159 14.43 25.99 -11.22
N GLY A 160 13.73 24.96 -11.73
CA GLY A 160 13.86 23.60 -11.23
C GLY A 160 15.25 23.02 -11.42
N VAL A 161 15.81 22.42 -10.35
CA VAL A 161 17.15 21.84 -10.36
C VAL A 161 17.24 20.65 -11.32
N LEU A 162 16.22 19.77 -11.32
CA LEU A 162 16.18 18.61 -12.21
C LEU A 162 16.02 19.04 -13.68
N SER A 163 15.16 20.01 -13.94
CA SER A 163 14.98 20.56 -15.29
C SER A 163 16.29 21.13 -15.84
N ARG A 164 17.00 21.95 -15.05
CA ARG A 164 18.29 22.52 -15.45
C ARG A 164 19.33 21.43 -15.75
N GLY A 165 19.38 20.38 -14.92
CA GLY A 165 20.27 19.24 -15.14
C GLY A 165 19.95 18.53 -16.47
N LEU A 166 18.68 18.28 -16.77
CA LEU A 166 18.25 17.63 -18.02
C LEU A 166 18.48 18.53 -19.25
N TYR A 167 18.32 19.83 -19.12
CA TYR A 167 18.63 20.79 -20.20
C TYR A 167 20.14 20.85 -20.48
N ALA A 168 20.96 20.81 -19.42
CA ALA A 168 22.42 20.79 -19.57
C ALA A 168 22.93 19.54 -20.29
N THR A 169 22.25 18.42 -20.20
CA THR A 169 22.58 17.19 -20.96
C THR A 169 22.12 17.20 -22.42
N GLY A 170 21.34 18.21 -22.84
CA GLY A 170 20.74 18.27 -24.17
C GLY A 170 19.58 17.29 -24.41
N LEU A 171 19.15 16.54 -23.38
CA LEU A 171 18.04 15.58 -23.50
C LEU A 171 16.70 16.26 -23.65
N LEU A 172 16.53 17.47 -23.09
CA LEU A 172 15.31 18.26 -23.14
C LEU A 172 15.63 19.71 -23.47
N SER A 173 14.68 20.42 -24.08
CA SER A 173 14.80 21.85 -24.38
C SER A 173 14.14 22.71 -23.28
N PRO A 174 14.77 23.84 -22.89
CA PRO A 174 14.16 24.81 -21.98
C PRO A 174 12.83 25.40 -22.47
N GLU A 175 12.62 25.42 -23.79
CA GLU A 175 11.39 25.95 -24.40
C GLU A 175 10.14 25.10 -24.09
N THR A 176 10.33 23.86 -23.68
CA THR A 176 9.23 22.94 -23.37
C THR A 176 9.37 22.38 -21.95
N PRO A 177 8.72 23.00 -20.95
CA PRO A 177 8.76 22.50 -19.56
C PRO A 177 8.29 21.04 -19.48
N ILE A 178 8.99 20.26 -18.65
CA ILE A 178 8.80 18.80 -18.56
C ILE A 178 7.34 18.41 -18.27
N LEU A 179 6.69 19.13 -17.36
CA LEU A 179 5.31 18.85 -16.97
C LEU A 179 4.26 19.46 -17.92
N ALA A 180 4.66 20.31 -18.86
CA ALA A 180 3.75 20.94 -19.84
C ALA A 180 3.57 20.11 -21.11
N ARG A 181 4.34 19.06 -21.32
CA ARG A 181 4.28 18.19 -22.49
C ARG A 181 3.77 16.80 -22.12
N ALA A 182 2.78 16.28 -22.87
CA ALA A 182 2.14 15.00 -22.58
C ALA A 182 3.13 13.83 -22.42
N SER A 183 4.12 13.75 -23.31
CA SER A 183 5.11 12.67 -23.29
C SER A 183 6.07 12.72 -22.09
N THR A 184 6.38 13.90 -21.57
CA THR A 184 7.34 14.06 -20.46
C THR A 184 6.65 14.21 -19.11
N ALA A 185 5.42 14.74 -19.06
CA ALA A 185 4.66 14.89 -17.83
C ALA A 185 4.39 13.53 -17.14
N PHE A 186 4.05 12.52 -17.93
CA PHE A 186 3.86 11.15 -17.42
C PHE A 186 5.13 10.63 -16.71
N PHE A 187 6.30 10.79 -17.33
CA PHE A 187 7.57 10.39 -16.74
C PHE A 187 7.96 11.26 -15.54
N GLY A 188 7.58 12.54 -15.51
CA GLY A 188 7.80 13.42 -14.37
C GLY A 188 7.04 12.95 -13.13
N VAL A 189 5.76 12.60 -13.30
CA VAL A 189 4.93 12.04 -12.21
C VAL A 189 5.47 10.67 -11.76
N LEU A 190 5.83 9.82 -12.71
CA LEU A 190 6.41 8.51 -12.44
C LEU A 190 7.73 8.60 -11.67
N LEU A 191 8.59 9.57 -11.99
CA LEU A 191 9.87 9.78 -11.30
C LEU A 191 9.68 10.09 -9.81
N ALA A 192 8.69 10.91 -9.46
CA ALA A 192 8.38 11.24 -8.07
C ALA A 192 7.96 10.00 -7.27
N ASP A 193 7.10 9.18 -7.86
CA ASP A 193 6.61 7.95 -7.27
C ASP A 193 7.71 6.90 -7.11
N ILE A 194 8.50 6.66 -8.16
CA ILE A 194 9.66 5.73 -8.12
C ILE A 194 10.65 6.16 -7.04
N TRP A 195 10.99 7.45 -6.96
CA TRP A 195 11.91 7.96 -5.94
C TRP A 195 11.40 7.67 -4.53
N GLN A 196 10.12 7.87 -4.30
CA GLN A 196 9.52 7.68 -2.98
C GLN A 196 9.38 6.21 -2.60
N TRP A 197 9.02 5.33 -3.54
CA TRP A 197 8.65 3.95 -3.22
C TRP A 197 9.72 2.89 -3.53
N THR A 198 10.78 3.23 -4.27
CA THR A 198 11.93 2.32 -4.46
C THR A 198 12.49 1.81 -3.12
N PRO A 199 12.64 2.64 -2.06
CA PRO A 199 13.10 2.14 -0.75
C PRO A 199 12.23 1.03 -0.15
N PHE A 200 10.93 1.08 -0.36
CA PHE A 200 10.01 0.01 0.08
C PHE A 200 10.35 -1.32 -0.62
N MET A 201 10.56 -1.27 -1.95
CA MET A 201 10.97 -2.45 -2.71
C MET A 201 12.35 -2.96 -2.23
N VAL A 202 13.29 -2.06 -1.99
CA VAL A 202 14.62 -2.44 -1.45
C VAL A 202 14.50 -3.18 -0.14
N LEU A 203 13.68 -2.69 0.81
CA LEU A 203 13.51 -3.34 2.11
C LEU A 203 12.94 -4.75 1.98
N ILE A 204 11.92 -4.93 1.15
CA ILE A 204 11.31 -6.26 0.95
C ILE A 204 12.30 -7.20 0.25
N MET A 205 12.99 -6.72 -0.80
CA MET A 205 13.98 -7.54 -1.50
C MET A 205 15.15 -7.90 -0.60
N LEU A 206 15.65 -6.97 0.20
CA LEU A 206 16.75 -7.21 1.14
C LEU A 206 16.35 -8.20 2.24
N ALA A 207 15.15 -8.07 2.81
CA ALA A 207 14.64 -9.04 3.77
C ALA A 207 14.51 -10.44 3.14
N GLY A 208 14.04 -10.50 1.90
CA GLY A 208 13.95 -11.73 1.13
C GLY A 208 15.31 -12.39 0.88
N LEU A 209 16.30 -11.61 0.42
CA LEU A 209 17.66 -12.11 0.18
C LEU A 209 18.26 -12.72 1.45
N ARG A 210 18.10 -12.07 2.60
CA ARG A 210 18.62 -12.52 3.89
C ARG A 210 17.89 -13.73 4.47
N ALA A 211 16.69 -14.02 4.00
CA ALA A 211 15.92 -15.20 4.40
C ALA A 211 16.25 -16.44 3.55
N LEU A 212 17.05 -16.33 2.51
CA LEU A 212 17.40 -17.45 1.65
C LEU A 212 18.30 -18.45 2.39
N PRO A 213 18.09 -19.79 2.22
CA PRO A 213 18.96 -20.81 2.74
C PRO A 213 20.35 -20.73 2.07
N LYS A 214 21.42 -20.93 2.84
CA LYS A 214 22.80 -20.85 2.33
C LYS A 214 23.25 -22.09 1.57
N ASP A 215 22.76 -23.27 1.94
CA ASP A 215 23.21 -24.57 1.41
C ASP A 215 23.16 -24.65 -0.13
N PRO A 216 22.09 -24.22 -0.83
CA PRO A 216 22.07 -24.26 -2.29
C PRO A 216 23.14 -23.37 -2.95
N PHE A 217 23.51 -22.27 -2.30
CA PHE A 217 24.52 -21.33 -2.82
C PHE A 217 25.93 -21.87 -2.59
N GLU A 218 26.19 -22.53 -1.47
CA GLU A 218 27.46 -23.20 -1.18
C GLU A 218 27.69 -24.38 -2.15
N ALA A 219 26.68 -25.21 -2.39
CA ALA A 219 26.73 -26.27 -3.38
C ALA A 219 27.01 -25.73 -4.80
N ALA A 220 26.31 -24.69 -5.22
CA ALA A 220 26.53 -24.05 -6.52
C ALA A 220 27.93 -23.45 -6.67
N ALA A 221 28.49 -22.91 -5.58
CA ALA A 221 29.87 -22.42 -5.58
C ALA A 221 30.91 -23.52 -5.76
N ILE A 222 30.69 -24.71 -5.13
CA ILE A 222 31.51 -25.90 -5.31
C ILE A 222 31.44 -26.41 -6.77
N ASP A 223 30.24 -26.36 -7.37
CA ASP A 223 30.00 -26.72 -8.78
C ASP A 223 30.54 -25.68 -9.77
N GLY A 224 31.16 -24.60 -9.30
CA GLY A 224 31.77 -23.56 -10.15
C GLY A 224 30.76 -22.61 -10.80
N ALA A 225 29.55 -22.46 -10.26
CA ALA A 225 28.56 -21.54 -10.78
C ALA A 225 29.03 -20.07 -10.62
N SER A 226 28.90 -19.28 -11.69
CA SER A 226 29.14 -17.84 -11.62
C SER A 226 28.06 -17.12 -10.81
N ALA A 227 28.36 -15.90 -10.30
CA ALA A 227 27.39 -15.07 -9.57
C ALA A 227 26.10 -14.81 -10.37
N THR A 228 26.25 -14.61 -11.69
CA THR A 228 25.09 -14.41 -12.59
C THR A 228 24.24 -15.68 -12.70
N GLN A 229 24.88 -16.86 -12.80
CA GLN A 229 24.17 -18.13 -12.81
C GLN A 229 23.46 -18.38 -11.48
N ALA A 230 24.11 -18.13 -10.36
CA ALA A 230 23.52 -18.23 -9.03
C ALA A 230 22.32 -17.27 -8.89
N PHE A 231 22.43 -16.04 -9.39
CA PHE A 231 21.31 -15.08 -9.35
C PHE A 231 20.08 -15.56 -10.12
N PHE A 232 20.23 -15.92 -11.40
CA PHE A 232 19.08 -16.27 -12.23
C PHE A 232 18.53 -17.69 -11.94
N ARG A 233 19.37 -18.64 -11.51
CA ARG A 233 18.97 -20.03 -11.30
C ARG A 233 18.60 -20.36 -9.85
N LEU A 234 19.09 -19.57 -8.87
CA LEU A 234 18.81 -19.81 -7.45
C LEU A 234 18.12 -18.62 -6.81
N THR A 235 18.73 -17.42 -6.80
CA THR A 235 18.20 -16.26 -6.09
C THR A 235 16.80 -15.89 -6.58
N LEU A 236 16.65 -15.66 -7.87
CA LEU A 236 15.40 -15.18 -8.46
C LEU A 236 14.24 -16.20 -8.31
N PRO A 237 14.42 -17.50 -8.58
CA PRO A 237 13.39 -18.51 -8.33
C PRO A 237 13.03 -18.67 -6.85
N LEU A 238 14.01 -18.68 -5.95
CA LEU A 238 13.76 -18.80 -4.50
C LEU A 238 13.04 -17.58 -3.95
N MET A 239 13.31 -16.38 -4.47
CA MET A 239 12.65 -15.14 -4.11
C MET A 239 11.29 -14.94 -4.77
N SER A 240 10.88 -15.79 -5.70
CA SER A 240 9.69 -15.60 -6.52
C SER A 240 8.41 -15.27 -5.72
N ARG A 241 8.22 -15.91 -4.57
CA ARG A 241 7.07 -15.64 -3.67
C ARG A 241 7.14 -14.26 -3.03
N ILE A 242 8.34 -13.84 -2.62
CA ILE A 242 8.57 -12.53 -1.99
C ILE A 242 8.39 -11.43 -3.03
N ILE A 243 8.94 -11.63 -4.22
CA ILE A 243 8.75 -10.73 -5.38
C ILE A 243 7.27 -10.59 -5.71
N ALA A 244 6.56 -11.72 -5.81
CA ALA A 244 5.14 -11.70 -6.12
C ALA A 244 4.32 -10.96 -5.03
N LEU A 245 4.65 -11.13 -3.75
CA LEU A 245 4.04 -10.41 -2.66
C LEU A 245 4.32 -8.90 -2.74
N ALA A 246 5.56 -8.50 -2.99
CA ALA A 246 5.94 -7.10 -3.14
C ALA A 246 5.20 -6.44 -4.33
N VAL A 247 5.15 -7.11 -5.47
CA VAL A 247 4.43 -6.67 -6.67
C VAL A 247 2.94 -6.55 -6.40
N LEU A 248 2.34 -7.48 -5.66
CA LEU A 248 0.91 -7.43 -5.31
C LEU A 248 0.60 -6.24 -4.41
N ILE A 249 1.36 -6.04 -3.33
CA ILE A 249 1.15 -4.92 -2.40
C ILE A 249 1.29 -3.60 -3.15
N ARG A 250 2.39 -3.43 -3.89
CA ARG A 250 2.67 -2.20 -4.61
C ARG A 250 1.67 -1.96 -5.77
N GLY A 251 1.28 -3.03 -6.47
CA GLY A 251 0.28 -2.97 -7.52
C GLY A 251 -1.07 -2.46 -7.03
N VAL A 252 -1.54 -2.94 -5.88
CA VAL A 252 -2.77 -2.44 -5.23
C VAL A 252 -2.65 -0.95 -4.92
N ASP A 253 -1.49 -0.49 -4.49
CA ASP A 253 -1.26 0.91 -4.14
C ASP A 253 -1.21 1.82 -5.38
N LEU A 254 -0.51 1.39 -6.43
CA LEU A 254 -0.41 2.11 -7.69
C LEU A 254 -1.75 2.28 -8.43
N PHE A 255 -2.66 1.31 -8.32
CA PHE A 255 -4.00 1.45 -8.88
C PHE A 255 -4.80 2.62 -8.29
N ARG A 256 -4.46 3.05 -7.08
CA ARG A 256 -5.11 4.15 -6.36
C ARG A 256 -4.33 5.45 -6.43
N ILE A 257 -3.33 5.54 -7.32
CA ILE A 257 -2.50 6.73 -7.44
C ILE A 257 -3.34 7.96 -7.77
N TYR A 258 -3.25 8.98 -6.92
CA TYR A 258 -3.98 10.22 -7.01
C TYR A 258 -3.11 11.45 -6.74
N ASP A 259 -2.37 11.42 -5.63
CA ASP A 259 -1.71 12.60 -5.06
C ASP A 259 -0.68 13.23 -6.01
N TYR A 260 0.22 12.43 -6.59
CA TYR A 260 1.23 12.92 -7.52
C TYR A 260 0.57 13.50 -8.79
N VAL A 261 -0.39 12.78 -9.36
CA VAL A 261 -1.11 13.22 -10.57
C VAL A 261 -1.83 14.53 -10.29
N LYS A 262 -2.52 14.61 -9.15
CA LYS A 262 -3.29 15.80 -8.76
C LYS A 262 -2.41 17.01 -8.50
N VAL A 263 -1.32 16.83 -7.77
CA VAL A 263 -0.45 17.95 -7.34
C VAL A 263 0.45 18.41 -8.46
N MET A 264 1.05 17.49 -9.23
CA MET A 264 2.07 17.85 -10.23
C MET A 264 1.48 18.31 -11.56
N THR A 265 0.36 17.73 -11.98
CA THR A 265 -0.15 17.95 -13.34
C THR A 265 -1.67 18.22 -13.40
N ASP A 266 -2.41 17.99 -12.31
CA ASP A 266 -3.86 18.03 -12.28
C ASP A 266 -4.50 17.23 -13.44
N SER A 267 -3.95 16.05 -13.73
CA SER A 267 -4.28 15.15 -14.85
C SER A 267 -3.73 15.59 -16.23
N GLY A 268 -3.10 16.78 -16.33
CA GLY A 268 -2.65 17.36 -17.59
C GLY A 268 -1.26 16.93 -18.07
N PRO A 269 -0.81 17.51 -19.21
CA PRO A 269 -1.57 18.33 -20.15
C PRO A 269 -2.66 17.53 -20.87
N GLY A 270 -3.81 18.16 -21.03
CA GLY A 270 -5.02 17.47 -21.49
C GLY A 270 -5.46 16.39 -20.48
N THR A 271 -5.32 15.12 -20.83
CA THR A 271 -5.58 13.94 -19.97
C THR A 271 -4.39 12.98 -19.90
N ALA A 272 -3.19 13.47 -20.27
CA ALA A 272 -2.02 12.59 -20.49
C ALA A 272 -1.53 11.84 -19.24
N THR A 273 -1.80 12.36 -18.05
CA THR A 273 -1.45 11.71 -16.77
C THR A 273 -2.67 11.23 -16.00
N GLU A 274 -3.86 11.33 -16.59
CA GLU A 274 -5.10 11.04 -15.88
C GLU A 274 -5.28 9.55 -15.62
N THR A 275 -5.21 9.17 -14.35
CA THR A 275 -5.56 7.82 -13.88
C THR A 275 -7.05 7.75 -13.52
N LEU A 276 -7.59 6.53 -13.36
CA LEU A 276 -8.99 6.35 -12.95
C LEU A 276 -9.35 7.08 -11.66
N THR A 277 -8.44 7.03 -10.67
CA THR A 277 -8.65 7.71 -9.39
C THR A 277 -8.61 9.23 -9.55
N ALA A 278 -7.70 9.75 -10.41
CA ALA A 278 -7.63 11.17 -10.71
C ALA A 278 -8.88 11.65 -11.47
N TYR A 279 -9.38 10.86 -12.41
CA TYR A 279 -10.62 11.14 -13.12
C TYR A 279 -11.84 11.14 -12.19
N ALA A 280 -11.98 10.11 -11.33
CA ALA A 280 -13.03 10.08 -10.32
C ALA A 280 -12.98 11.32 -9.41
N GLY A 281 -11.78 11.72 -8.99
CA GLY A 281 -11.57 12.95 -8.23
C GLY A 281 -11.99 14.21 -8.99
N THR A 282 -11.69 14.31 -10.28
CA THR A 282 -12.12 15.42 -11.14
C THR A 282 -13.66 15.50 -11.23
N ILE A 283 -14.33 14.36 -11.44
CA ILE A 283 -15.80 14.29 -11.48
C ILE A 283 -16.39 14.70 -10.13
N TYR A 284 -15.79 14.24 -9.03
CA TYR A 284 -16.26 14.51 -7.68
C TYR A 284 -16.08 15.99 -7.30
N PHE A 285 -14.85 16.51 -7.37
CA PHE A 285 -14.51 17.83 -6.83
C PHE A 285 -14.79 18.98 -7.80
N LYS A 286 -14.54 18.79 -9.11
CA LYS A 286 -14.74 19.87 -10.10
C LYS A 286 -16.15 19.87 -10.68
N ASN A 287 -16.71 18.70 -10.98
CA ASN A 287 -18.02 18.60 -11.65
C ASN A 287 -19.17 18.42 -10.64
N ALA A 288 -18.87 18.13 -9.36
CA ALA A 288 -19.86 17.83 -8.32
C ALA A 288 -20.88 16.75 -8.75
N ASP A 289 -20.44 15.77 -9.56
CA ASP A 289 -21.26 14.63 -10.01
C ASP A 289 -20.91 13.39 -9.14
N PHE A 290 -21.37 13.42 -7.89
CA PHE A 290 -21.10 12.37 -6.91
C PHE A 290 -21.56 10.97 -7.36
N PRO A 291 -22.76 10.82 -7.99
CA PRO A 291 -23.19 9.53 -8.50
C PRO A 291 -22.24 8.93 -9.54
N TYR A 292 -21.83 9.72 -10.53
CA TYR A 292 -20.95 9.23 -11.57
C TYR A 292 -19.50 9.02 -11.06
N ALA A 293 -19.02 9.92 -10.19
CA ALA A 293 -17.72 9.73 -9.51
C ALA A 293 -17.66 8.40 -8.72
N SER A 294 -18.75 8.08 -8.00
CA SER A 294 -18.87 6.81 -7.27
C SER A 294 -18.85 5.61 -8.21
N THR A 295 -19.48 5.72 -9.40
CA THR A 295 -19.45 4.65 -10.41
C THR A 295 -18.05 4.40 -10.93
N VAL A 296 -17.27 5.47 -11.23
CA VAL A 296 -15.87 5.35 -11.67
C VAL A 296 -14.99 4.78 -10.55
N ALA A 297 -15.21 5.20 -9.31
CA ALA A 297 -14.50 4.64 -8.14
C ALA A 297 -14.79 3.15 -7.93
N LEU A 298 -16.05 2.72 -8.09
CA LEU A 298 -16.43 1.30 -8.04
C LEU A 298 -15.81 0.50 -9.20
N LEU A 299 -15.76 1.08 -10.41
CA LEU A 299 -15.05 0.46 -11.53
C LEU A 299 -13.57 0.25 -11.18
N THR A 300 -12.92 1.27 -10.61
CA THR A 300 -11.51 1.17 -10.17
C THR A 300 -11.32 0.03 -9.18
N LEU A 301 -12.22 -0.09 -8.20
CA LEU A 301 -12.20 -1.17 -7.22
C LEU A 301 -12.40 -2.55 -7.87
N ILE A 302 -13.36 -2.67 -8.80
CA ILE A 302 -13.61 -3.93 -9.53
C ILE A 302 -12.37 -4.33 -10.33
N LEU A 303 -11.79 -3.41 -11.10
CA LEU A 303 -10.59 -3.66 -11.88
C LEU A 303 -9.41 -4.06 -11.00
N LEU A 304 -9.24 -3.39 -9.86
CA LEU A 304 -8.21 -3.72 -8.87
C LEU A 304 -8.39 -5.16 -8.36
N ILE A 305 -9.60 -5.52 -7.92
CA ILE A 305 -9.89 -6.86 -7.41
C ILE A 305 -9.66 -7.92 -8.49
N VAL A 306 -10.13 -7.69 -9.71
CA VAL A 306 -9.95 -8.62 -10.83
C VAL A 306 -8.47 -8.79 -11.15
N THR A 307 -7.72 -7.69 -11.27
CA THR A 307 -6.28 -7.72 -11.57
C THR A 307 -5.48 -8.41 -10.47
N ALA A 308 -5.76 -8.10 -9.19
CA ALA A 308 -5.10 -8.73 -8.05
C ALA A 308 -5.38 -10.24 -7.99
N ASN A 309 -6.64 -10.67 -8.17
CA ASN A 309 -6.98 -12.09 -8.18
C ASN A 309 -6.37 -12.83 -9.38
N LEU A 310 -6.35 -12.20 -10.55
CA LEU A 310 -5.71 -12.76 -11.73
C LEU A 310 -4.21 -12.95 -11.52
N PHE A 311 -3.55 -11.94 -10.93
CA PHE A 311 -2.14 -11.99 -10.56
C PHE A 311 -1.85 -13.15 -9.59
N ILE A 312 -2.61 -13.26 -8.49
CA ILE A 312 -2.48 -14.34 -7.50
C ILE A 312 -2.63 -15.71 -8.16
N LYS A 313 -3.60 -15.86 -9.06
CA LYS A 313 -3.86 -17.12 -9.77
C LYS A 313 -2.72 -17.49 -10.73
N ILE A 314 -2.21 -16.51 -11.50
CA ILE A 314 -1.13 -16.74 -12.49
C ILE A 314 0.18 -17.10 -11.77
N PHE A 315 0.56 -16.34 -10.76
CA PHE A 315 1.82 -16.55 -10.03
C PHE A 315 1.70 -17.60 -8.93
N ARG A 316 0.53 -18.23 -8.77
CA ARG A 316 0.26 -19.27 -7.75
C ARG A 316 0.75 -18.88 -6.37
N VAL A 317 0.57 -17.61 -6.00
CA VAL A 317 0.95 -17.10 -4.67
C VAL A 317 0.07 -17.81 -3.65
N ARG A 318 0.65 -18.77 -2.92
CA ARG A 318 -0.01 -19.41 -1.76
C ARG A 318 0.49 -18.66 -0.53
N PHE A 319 -0.43 -18.04 0.18
CA PHE A 319 -0.22 -17.41 1.49
C PHE A 319 -0.21 -18.46 2.60
#